data_74b2edabc3e80748e8b56cec843359f2
#
_entry.id   74b2edabc3e80748e8b56cec843359f2
#
_cell.length_a   1.000
_cell.length_b   1.000
_cell.length_c   1.000
_cell.angle_alpha   90.00
_cell.angle_beta   90.00
_cell.angle_gamma   90.00
#
_symmetry.space_group_name_H-M   'P 1'
#
loop_
_entity.id
_entity.type
_entity.pdbx_description
1 polymer ?
#
loop_
_entity_poly.entity_id
_entity_poly.type
_entity_poly.pdbx_seq_one_letter_code
_entity_poly.pdbx_strand_id
1 'polypeptide(L)'
;MGFMRKFILCFLIFFSIISIYKLIYPNPRNWYDHYRFLAQSFLQGRLDTPNLPTFYQDSLEYQGKKYLPFPPIPALVLAPIIAIRKNVTQQQVSIIIGAINAVLVFLLLKKFTIPTSALLLTVFFALGTVAFWSSVVGTTWYFAHNTALIFFLLSLIAFKNKKDFLSGLFLTFASLCRLPIFLGIVFYIFELRKQKGRLNKFIIGALLCVPIMFIYNWLRFGGIFHTGYIEVYKSYLGTAYSIFHNFGYLDIRNIPLHFFTFLFMPPLIKNGLITPSPYGMGILFITPLLLIALIPPFNKGLEKNLFRGSLAIALVDFLHYAQGWVQFGYRFLLDFLPFLLIILAIRFKPKKIYILLLVISVAANFWGVNWAIKLGW
;
A
#
# COMPACT_ATOMS: atom_id res chain seq x y z
N MET A 1 -5.32 12.01 27.16
CA MET A 1 -5.02 13.23 26.35
C MET A 1 -6.36 13.86 25.96
N GLY A 2 -6.60 15.13 26.38
CA GLY A 2 -7.85 15.83 26.09
C GLY A 2 -8.09 15.99 24.58
N PHE A 3 -9.35 16.23 24.17
CA PHE A 3 -9.76 16.35 22.77
C PHE A 3 -8.92 17.39 21.99
N MET A 4 -8.74 18.58 22.56
CA MET A 4 -7.97 19.68 21.96
C MET A 4 -6.50 19.27 21.69
N ARG A 5 -5.82 18.67 22.66
CA ARG A 5 -4.42 18.21 22.50
C ARG A 5 -4.30 17.15 21.41
N LYS A 6 -5.29 16.26 21.29
CA LYS A 6 -5.33 15.24 20.25
C LYS A 6 -5.50 15.88 18.86
N PHE A 7 -6.39 16.86 18.74
CA PHE A 7 -6.65 17.57 17.49
C PHE A 7 -5.38 18.33 17.03
N ILE A 8 -4.76 19.11 17.93
CA ILE A 8 -3.53 19.84 17.63
C ILE A 8 -2.42 18.90 17.16
N LEU A 9 -2.23 17.75 17.83
CA LEU A 9 -1.18 16.81 17.46
C LEU A 9 -1.44 16.18 16.08
N CYS A 10 -2.67 15.79 15.76
CA CYS A 10 -3.04 15.29 14.44
C CYS A 10 -2.80 16.35 13.35
N PHE A 11 -3.14 17.60 13.63
CA PHE A 11 -2.90 18.74 12.74
C PHE A 11 -1.39 18.94 12.51
N LEU A 12 -0.57 18.94 13.56
CA LEU A 12 0.88 19.06 13.46
C LEU A 12 1.49 17.92 12.66
N ILE A 13 1.07 16.66 12.90
CA ILE A 13 1.53 15.51 12.13
C ILE A 13 1.21 15.71 10.64
N PHE A 14 -0.04 16.05 10.32
CA PHE A 14 -0.48 16.24 8.93
C PHE A 14 0.36 17.30 8.21
N PHE A 15 0.46 18.52 8.79
CA PHE A 15 1.16 19.62 8.14
C PHE A 15 2.68 19.42 8.10
N SER A 16 3.29 18.81 9.12
CA SER A 16 4.72 18.49 9.07
C SER A 16 5.05 17.48 7.99
N ILE A 17 4.28 16.40 7.89
CA ILE A 17 4.54 15.35 6.89
C ILE A 17 4.28 15.86 5.46
N ILE A 18 3.17 16.57 5.21
CA ILE A 18 2.90 17.13 3.87
C ILE A 18 3.95 18.13 3.45
N SER A 19 4.46 18.95 4.38
CA SER A 19 5.53 19.92 4.12
C SER A 19 6.83 19.21 3.76
N ILE A 20 7.24 18.17 4.52
CA ILE A 20 8.44 17.37 4.22
C ILE A 20 8.32 16.75 2.83
N TYR A 21 7.18 16.11 2.51
CA TYR A 21 6.97 15.46 1.22
C TYR A 21 7.07 16.45 0.05
N LYS A 22 6.46 17.64 0.19
CA LYS A 22 6.53 18.71 -0.82
C LYS A 22 7.93 19.29 -0.98
N LEU A 23 8.68 19.44 0.12
CA LEU A 23 10.06 19.94 0.07
C LEU A 23 11.00 18.95 -0.63
N ILE A 24 10.80 17.65 -0.42
CA ILE A 24 11.65 16.60 -1.02
C ILE A 24 11.36 16.43 -2.51
N TYR A 25 10.09 16.48 -2.92
CA TYR A 25 9.70 16.33 -4.33
C TYR A 25 8.67 17.40 -4.72
N PRO A 26 9.10 18.64 -4.94
CA PRO A 26 8.18 19.78 -5.20
C PRO A 26 7.44 19.65 -6.53
N ASN A 27 8.07 19.05 -7.55
CA ASN A 27 7.54 18.90 -8.89
C ASN A 27 7.55 17.41 -9.32
N PRO A 28 6.64 16.58 -8.78
CA PRO A 28 6.58 15.18 -9.14
C PRO A 28 6.22 15.00 -10.62
N ARG A 29 6.86 14.05 -11.28
CA ARG A 29 6.60 13.71 -12.68
C ARG A 29 5.22 13.04 -12.81
N ASN A 30 4.45 13.42 -13.82
CA ASN A 30 3.12 12.87 -14.10
C ASN A 30 3.16 11.62 -14.99
N TRP A 31 4.10 10.73 -14.73
CA TRP A 31 4.16 9.45 -15.43
C TRP A 31 3.16 8.48 -14.78
N TYR A 32 2.50 7.66 -15.61
CA TYR A 32 1.58 6.62 -15.11
C TYR A 32 0.46 7.17 -14.21
N ASP A 33 -0.39 8.01 -14.80
CA ASP A 33 -1.54 8.67 -14.14
C ASP A 33 -2.87 7.93 -14.44
N HIS A 34 -2.82 6.58 -14.43
CA HIS A 34 -3.93 5.70 -14.87
C HIS A 34 -5.23 5.95 -14.10
N TYR A 35 -5.16 6.15 -12.79
CA TYR A 35 -6.36 6.40 -11.99
C TYR A 35 -7.02 7.74 -12.29
N ARG A 36 -6.28 8.71 -12.79
CA ARG A 36 -6.85 9.96 -13.28
C ARG A 36 -7.68 9.72 -14.54
N PHE A 37 -7.16 8.97 -15.52
CA PHE A 37 -7.92 8.59 -16.71
C PHE A 37 -9.17 7.78 -16.35
N LEU A 38 -9.04 6.81 -15.45
CA LEU A 38 -10.16 5.99 -15.00
C LEU A 38 -11.21 6.84 -14.25
N ALA A 39 -10.78 7.80 -13.40
CA ALA A 39 -11.67 8.72 -12.72
C ALA A 39 -12.43 9.63 -13.70
N GLN A 40 -11.76 10.13 -14.74
CA GLN A 40 -12.40 10.91 -15.80
C GLN A 40 -13.45 10.09 -16.55
N SER A 41 -13.17 8.82 -16.83
CA SER A 41 -14.14 7.90 -17.42
C SER A 41 -15.35 7.67 -16.51
N PHE A 42 -15.14 7.45 -15.22
CA PHE A 42 -16.22 7.28 -14.25
C PHE A 42 -17.14 8.51 -14.15
N LEU A 43 -16.57 9.72 -14.23
CA LEU A 43 -17.35 10.97 -14.26
C LEU A 43 -18.22 11.09 -15.54
N GLN A 44 -17.91 10.34 -16.58
CA GLN A 44 -18.67 10.25 -17.82
C GLN A 44 -19.62 9.03 -17.87
N GLY A 45 -19.75 8.29 -16.77
CA GLY A 45 -20.53 7.05 -16.70
C GLY A 45 -19.93 5.90 -17.50
N ARG A 46 -18.60 5.92 -17.78
CA ARG A 46 -17.89 4.92 -18.58
C ARG A 46 -16.96 4.08 -17.71
N LEU A 47 -16.75 2.83 -18.14
CA LEU A 47 -15.80 1.89 -17.52
C LEU A 47 -14.58 1.64 -18.43
N ASP A 48 -14.64 1.95 -19.70
CA ASP A 48 -13.51 2.00 -20.63
C ASP A 48 -12.79 3.36 -20.52
N THR A 49 -11.58 3.43 -21.05
CA THR A 49 -10.71 4.62 -20.95
C THR A 49 -10.28 5.08 -22.35
N PRO A 50 -11.19 5.74 -23.13
CA PRO A 50 -10.94 6.08 -24.51
C PRO A 50 -9.80 7.12 -24.69
N ASN A 51 -9.56 7.95 -23.70
CA ASN A 51 -8.57 9.03 -23.73
C ASN A 51 -7.15 8.59 -23.36
N LEU A 52 -6.89 7.29 -23.22
CA LEU A 52 -5.53 6.80 -23.02
C LEU A 52 -4.65 7.05 -24.25
N PRO A 53 -3.36 7.38 -24.06
CA PRO A 53 -2.38 7.40 -25.16
C PRO A 53 -2.37 6.08 -25.93
N THR A 54 -1.87 6.12 -27.17
CA THR A 54 -1.87 4.94 -28.06
C THR A 54 -1.11 3.77 -27.45
N PHE A 55 0.04 4.05 -26.83
CA PHE A 55 0.80 3.06 -26.05
C PHE A 55 0.88 3.54 -24.61
N TYR A 56 0.13 2.92 -23.72
CA TYR A 56 0.15 3.24 -22.30
C TYR A 56 0.35 1.95 -21.50
N GLN A 57 1.39 1.94 -20.67
CA GLN A 57 1.76 0.75 -19.90
C GLN A 57 0.59 0.24 -19.06
N ASP A 58 0.47 -1.09 -18.89
CA ASP A 58 -0.61 -1.76 -18.15
C ASP A 58 -2.03 -1.41 -18.65
N SER A 59 -2.20 -0.98 -19.88
CA SER A 59 -3.51 -0.90 -20.55
C SER A 59 -3.75 -2.14 -21.41
N LEU A 60 -5.01 -2.44 -21.66
CA LEU A 60 -5.41 -3.52 -22.58
C LEU A 60 -6.49 -3.04 -23.51
N GLU A 61 -6.55 -3.66 -24.68
CA GLU A 61 -7.65 -3.51 -25.62
C GLU A 61 -8.54 -4.76 -25.55
N TYR A 62 -9.84 -4.55 -25.41
CA TYR A 62 -10.84 -5.61 -25.37
C TYR A 62 -12.07 -5.18 -26.13
N GLN A 63 -12.47 -5.96 -27.14
CA GLN A 63 -13.61 -5.67 -28.03
C GLN A 63 -13.59 -4.23 -28.59
N GLY A 64 -12.43 -3.78 -29.08
CA GLY A 64 -12.24 -2.46 -29.68
C GLY A 64 -12.29 -1.28 -28.70
N LYS A 65 -12.27 -1.53 -27.40
CA LYS A 65 -12.23 -0.50 -26.35
C LYS A 65 -10.97 -0.65 -25.49
N LYS A 66 -10.42 0.48 -25.05
CA LYS A 66 -9.27 0.50 -24.14
C LYS A 66 -9.72 0.46 -22.69
N TYR A 67 -9.06 -0.39 -21.91
CA TYR A 67 -9.35 -0.56 -20.48
C TYR A 67 -8.08 -0.51 -19.63
N LEU A 68 -8.26 -0.19 -18.36
CA LEU A 68 -7.25 -0.32 -17.30
C LEU A 68 -7.67 -1.46 -16.36
N PRO A 69 -6.81 -2.45 -16.06
CA PRO A 69 -7.18 -3.61 -15.27
C PRO A 69 -7.34 -3.32 -13.77
N PHE A 70 -7.09 -2.07 -13.37
CA PHE A 70 -7.02 -1.67 -11.97
C PHE A 70 -8.37 -1.69 -11.25
N PRO A 71 -8.38 -2.00 -9.92
CA PRO A 71 -9.55 -1.90 -9.07
C PRO A 71 -10.11 -0.47 -8.99
N PRO A 72 -11.42 -0.29 -8.69
CA PRO A 72 -12.11 0.98 -8.92
C PRO A 72 -11.90 2.06 -7.85
N ILE A 73 -11.64 1.68 -6.59
CA ILE A 73 -11.69 2.63 -5.45
C ILE A 73 -10.68 3.78 -5.56
N PRO A 74 -9.42 3.60 -6.00
CA PRO A 74 -8.51 4.74 -6.12
C PRO A 74 -9.02 5.79 -7.14
N ALA A 75 -9.64 5.35 -8.23
CA ALA A 75 -10.26 6.26 -9.19
C ALA A 75 -11.49 6.96 -8.61
N LEU A 76 -12.32 6.27 -7.82
CA LEU A 76 -13.48 6.86 -7.15
C LEU A 76 -13.07 7.90 -6.09
N VAL A 77 -11.93 7.72 -5.43
CA VAL A 77 -11.36 8.74 -4.52
C VAL A 77 -10.90 9.98 -5.28
N LEU A 78 -10.35 9.82 -6.48
CA LEU A 78 -9.91 10.94 -7.33
C LEU A 78 -11.07 11.66 -8.01
N ALA A 79 -12.14 10.96 -8.37
CA ALA A 79 -13.23 11.50 -9.20
C ALA A 79 -13.81 12.82 -8.65
N PRO A 80 -14.22 12.96 -7.38
CA PRO A 80 -14.74 14.23 -6.86
C PRO A 80 -13.70 15.35 -6.88
N ILE A 81 -12.43 15.04 -6.68
CA ILE A 81 -11.35 16.03 -6.70
C ILE A 81 -11.15 16.55 -8.13
N ILE A 82 -11.15 15.67 -9.12
CA ILE A 82 -11.01 16.00 -10.54
C ILE A 82 -12.24 16.75 -11.05
N ALA A 83 -13.44 16.43 -10.57
CA ALA A 83 -14.66 17.14 -10.93
C ALA A 83 -14.58 18.63 -10.54
N ILE A 84 -13.99 18.93 -9.37
CA ILE A 84 -13.83 20.32 -8.87
C ILE A 84 -12.60 20.98 -9.51
N ARG A 85 -11.48 20.25 -9.61
CA ARG A 85 -10.19 20.79 -10.08
C ARG A 85 -9.59 19.88 -11.15
N LYS A 86 -9.91 20.13 -12.41
CA LYS A 86 -9.56 19.30 -13.58
C LYS A 86 -8.06 19.01 -13.74
N ASN A 87 -7.19 19.93 -13.32
CA ASN A 87 -5.74 19.86 -13.51
C ASN A 87 -4.97 19.21 -12.33
N VAL A 88 -5.68 18.64 -11.33
CA VAL A 88 -5.03 17.93 -10.24
C VAL A 88 -4.42 16.62 -10.76
N THR A 89 -3.17 16.38 -10.38
CA THR A 89 -2.49 15.14 -10.69
C THR A 89 -2.68 14.11 -9.56
N GLN A 90 -2.60 12.84 -9.91
CA GLN A 90 -2.63 11.73 -8.97
C GLN A 90 -1.54 11.86 -7.90
N GLN A 91 -0.34 12.32 -8.29
CA GLN A 91 0.80 12.53 -7.41
C GLN A 91 0.54 13.61 -6.35
N GLN A 92 -0.10 14.73 -6.73
CA GLN A 92 -0.46 15.78 -5.77
C GLN A 92 -1.43 15.25 -4.70
N VAL A 93 -2.38 14.41 -5.10
CA VAL A 93 -3.32 13.77 -4.17
C VAL A 93 -2.61 12.71 -3.32
N SER A 94 -1.64 11.99 -3.88
CA SER A 94 -0.86 10.98 -3.15
C SER A 94 -0.11 11.56 -1.96
N ILE A 95 0.48 12.76 -2.10
CA ILE A 95 1.15 13.46 -0.99
C ILE A 95 0.17 13.74 0.16
N ILE A 96 -1.04 14.19 -0.17
CA ILE A 96 -2.09 14.45 0.83
C ILE A 96 -2.52 13.14 1.51
N ILE A 97 -2.75 12.10 0.72
CA ILE A 97 -3.11 10.76 1.21
C ILE A 97 -2.01 10.21 2.15
N GLY A 98 -0.74 10.37 1.78
CA GLY A 98 0.39 9.95 2.62
C GLY A 98 0.41 10.65 4.00
N ALA A 99 0.12 11.95 4.04
CA ALA A 99 0.00 12.69 5.29
C ALA A 99 -1.23 12.25 6.12
N ILE A 100 -2.36 11.96 5.48
CA ILE A 100 -3.55 11.38 6.14
C ILE A 100 -3.20 10.01 6.72
N ASN A 101 -2.49 9.15 5.98
CA ASN A 101 -2.05 7.85 6.46
C ASN A 101 -1.17 7.96 7.72
N ALA A 102 -0.27 8.94 7.78
CA ALA A 102 0.53 9.19 8.98
C ALA A 102 -0.34 9.55 10.20
N VAL A 103 -1.36 10.38 10.02
CA VAL A 103 -2.33 10.69 11.09
C VAL A 103 -3.10 9.44 11.51
N LEU A 104 -3.57 8.63 10.57
CA LEU A 104 -4.31 7.39 10.87
C LEU A 104 -3.42 6.36 11.59
N VAL A 105 -2.15 6.24 11.20
CA VAL A 105 -1.16 5.41 11.92
C VAL A 105 -1.01 5.87 13.35
N PHE A 106 -0.82 7.17 13.61
CA PHE A 106 -0.78 7.70 14.97
C PHE A 106 -2.05 7.35 15.77
N LEU A 107 -3.23 7.57 15.17
CA LEU A 107 -4.52 7.27 15.80
C LEU A 107 -4.72 5.78 16.10
N LEU A 108 -4.19 4.90 15.27
CA LEU A 108 -4.19 3.47 15.47
C LEU A 108 -3.20 3.06 16.56
N LEU A 109 -1.92 3.43 16.42
CA LEU A 109 -0.84 2.94 17.28
C LEU A 109 -0.96 3.39 18.72
N LYS A 110 -1.48 4.59 18.99
CA LYS A 110 -1.76 5.05 20.37
C LYS A 110 -2.78 4.19 21.13
N LYS A 111 -3.47 3.25 20.46
CA LYS A 111 -4.34 2.25 21.10
C LYS A 111 -3.58 1.02 21.58
N PHE A 112 -2.30 0.90 21.23
CA PHE A 112 -1.45 -0.25 21.53
C PHE A 112 -0.18 0.13 22.32
N THR A 113 0.21 1.41 22.30
CA THR A 113 1.39 1.90 23.00
C THR A 113 1.19 3.33 23.54
N ILE A 114 2.14 3.82 24.32
CA ILE A 114 2.11 5.20 24.87
C ILE A 114 2.22 6.25 23.74
N PRO A 115 1.66 7.46 23.92
CA PRO A 115 1.61 8.48 22.86
C PRO A 115 2.98 8.82 22.26
N THR A 116 4.04 8.89 23.07
CA THR A 116 5.41 9.17 22.60
C THR A 116 5.90 8.08 21.65
N SER A 117 5.76 6.80 22.02
CA SER A 117 6.11 5.67 21.15
C SER A 117 5.25 5.66 19.88
N ALA A 118 3.95 5.95 19.98
CA ALA A 118 3.09 6.05 18.83
C ALA A 118 3.55 7.15 17.86
N LEU A 119 3.99 8.31 18.39
CA LEU A 119 4.53 9.40 17.55
C LEU A 119 5.84 9.00 16.87
N LEU A 120 6.79 8.40 17.59
CA LEU A 120 8.04 7.90 17.02
C LEU A 120 7.79 6.88 15.91
N LEU A 121 6.87 5.94 16.13
CA LEU A 121 6.49 4.96 15.12
C LEU A 121 5.69 5.57 13.95
N THR A 122 5.02 6.69 14.15
CA THR A 122 4.40 7.46 13.06
C THR A 122 5.45 8.12 12.18
N VAL A 123 6.49 8.71 12.79
CA VAL A 123 7.64 9.25 12.05
C VAL A 123 8.35 8.12 11.29
N PHE A 124 8.57 6.98 11.96
CA PHE A 124 9.11 5.79 11.31
C PHE A 124 8.27 5.34 10.10
N PHE A 125 6.94 5.23 10.24
CA PHE A 125 6.06 4.89 9.12
C PHE A 125 6.21 5.87 7.97
N ALA A 126 6.09 7.17 8.26
CA ALA A 126 6.01 8.20 7.24
C ALA A 126 7.35 8.50 6.55
N LEU A 127 8.48 8.34 7.24
CA LEU A 127 9.81 8.74 6.75
C LEU A 127 10.84 7.61 6.74
N GLY A 128 10.61 6.52 7.45
CA GLY A 128 11.53 5.39 7.60
C GLY A 128 11.04 4.08 6.97
N THR A 129 10.01 4.14 6.12
CA THR A 129 9.50 2.99 5.37
C THR A 129 9.25 3.35 3.90
N VAL A 130 8.96 2.34 3.08
CA VAL A 130 8.58 2.53 1.67
C VAL A 130 7.34 3.42 1.49
N ALA A 131 6.56 3.68 2.54
CA ALA A 131 5.44 4.63 2.52
C ALA A 131 5.90 6.06 2.16
N PHE A 132 7.13 6.44 2.50
CA PHE A 132 7.72 7.72 2.11
C PHE A 132 7.80 7.84 0.58
N TRP A 133 8.51 6.93 -0.07
CA TRP A 133 8.63 6.92 -1.53
C TRP A 133 7.27 6.82 -2.20
N SER A 134 6.44 5.88 -1.75
CA SER A 134 5.08 5.68 -2.26
C SER A 134 4.25 6.96 -2.25
N SER A 135 4.36 7.75 -1.19
CA SER A 135 3.58 8.99 -1.02
C SER A 135 4.08 10.12 -1.93
N VAL A 136 5.40 10.27 -2.10
CA VAL A 136 5.96 11.38 -2.88
C VAL A 136 5.96 11.11 -4.38
N VAL A 137 6.13 9.86 -4.84
CA VAL A 137 6.10 9.52 -6.26
C VAL A 137 4.67 9.41 -6.80
N GLY A 138 3.76 8.82 -6.04
CA GLY A 138 2.32 8.77 -6.32
C GLY A 138 1.90 8.23 -7.69
N THR A 139 2.78 7.51 -8.43
CA THR A 139 2.39 6.85 -9.67
C THR A 139 1.37 5.75 -9.41
N THR A 140 0.72 5.26 -10.43
CA THR A 140 -0.46 4.38 -10.34
C THR A 140 -0.38 3.28 -9.30
N TRP A 141 0.68 2.49 -9.31
CA TRP A 141 0.84 1.37 -8.38
C TRP A 141 0.98 1.85 -6.93
N TYR A 142 1.73 2.93 -6.71
CA TYR A 142 1.93 3.53 -5.38
C TYR A 142 0.67 4.24 -4.88
N PHE A 143 -0.06 4.90 -5.77
CA PHE A 143 -1.32 5.54 -5.44
C PHE A 143 -2.36 4.53 -4.94
N ALA A 144 -2.42 3.34 -5.58
CA ALA A 144 -3.27 2.23 -5.13
C ALA A 144 -2.93 1.80 -3.70
N HIS A 145 -1.63 1.58 -3.40
CA HIS A 145 -1.20 1.22 -2.05
C HIS A 145 -1.52 2.31 -1.02
N ASN A 146 -1.25 3.59 -1.33
CA ASN A 146 -1.53 4.70 -0.42
C ASN A 146 -3.02 4.85 -0.13
N THR A 147 -3.86 4.69 -1.14
CA THR A 147 -5.33 4.74 -0.98
C THR A 147 -5.83 3.52 -0.18
N ALA A 148 -5.28 2.34 -0.44
CA ALA A 148 -5.60 1.14 0.30
C ALA A 148 -5.27 1.27 1.79
N LEU A 149 -4.12 1.89 2.11
CA LEU A 149 -3.70 2.14 3.50
C LEU A 149 -4.71 2.96 4.29
N ILE A 150 -5.35 4.01 3.70
CA ILE A 150 -6.42 4.76 4.38
C ILE A 150 -7.49 3.80 4.90
N PHE A 151 -8.04 3.00 4.00
CA PHE A 151 -9.15 2.13 4.33
C PHE A 151 -8.73 0.97 5.24
N PHE A 152 -7.53 0.43 5.06
CA PHE A 152 -7.06 -0.64 5.92
C PHE A 152 -6.79 -0.13 7.36
N LEU A 153 -6.21 1.05 7.53
CA LEU A 153 -6.04 1.69 8.83
C LEU A 153 -7.39 2.02 9.48
N LEU A 154 -8.37 2.52 8.71
CA LEU A 154 -9.73 2.76 9.18
C LEU A 154 -10.42 1.46 9.59
N SER A 155 -10.21 0.35 8.86
CA SER A 155 -10.71 -0.97 9.23
C SER A 155 -10.18 -1.39 10.61
N LEU A 156 -8.88 -1.26 10.86
CA LEU A 156 -8.26 -1.61 12.14
C LEU A 156 -8.70 -0.67 13.28
N ILE A 157 -8.88 0.61 13.01
CA ILE A 157 -9.40 1.58 13.99
C ILE A 157 -10.86 1.25 14.33
N ALA A 158 -11.69 0.94 13.35
CA ALA A 158 -13.09 0.54 13.54
C ALA A 158 -13.19 -0.77 14.34
N PHE A 159 -12.35 -1.75 14.04
CA PHE A 159 -12.23 -3.01 14.78
C PHE A 159 -11.93 -2.78 16.27
N LYS A 160 -10.92 -1.96 16.58
CA LYS A 160 -10.58 -1.62 17.98
C LYS A 160 -11.69 -0.86 18.69
N ASN A 161 -12.51 -0.13 17.96
CA ASN A 161 -13.67 0.58 18.48
C ASN A 161 -14.95 -0.29 18.50
N LYS A 162 -14.86 -1.60 18.22
CA LYS A 162 -15.97 -2.56 18.16
C LYS A 162 -17.07 -2.21 17.15
N LYS A 163 -16.72 -1.45 16.10
CA LYS A 163 -17.59 -1.12 14.96
C LYS A 163 -17.36 -2.16 13.85
N ASP A 164 -17.79 -3.40 14.12
CA ASP A 164 -17.35 -4.57 13.34
C ASP A 164 -17.83 -4.53 11.88
N PHE A 165 -19.08 -4.13 11.59
CA PHE A 165 -19.56 -3.95 10.21
C PHE A 165 -18.73 -2.90 9.45
N LEU A 166 -18.47 -1.74 10.05
CA LEU A 166 -17.62 -0.72 9.43
C LEU A 166 -16.19 -1.19 9.24
N SER A 167 -15.67 -2.01 10.16
CA SER A 167 -14.36 -2.62 10.00
C SER A 167 -14.32 -3.52 8.75
N GLY A 168 -15.32 -4.37 8.55
CA GLY A 168 -15.45 -5.19 7.34
C GLY A 168 -15.62 -4.34 6.07
N LEU A 169 -16.47 -3.32 6.11
CA LEU A 169 -16.70 -2.42 4.98
C LEU A 169 -15.43 -1.67 4.57
N PHE A 170 -14.63 -1.19 5.53
CA PHE A 170 -13.35 -0.55 5.23
C PHE A 170 -12.33 -1.56 4.69
N LEU A 171 -12.34 -2.82 5.14
CA LEU A 171 -11.53 -3.87 4.53
C LEU A 171 -11.95 -4.09 3.06
N THR A 172 -13.27 -4.08 2.75
CA THR A 172 -13.77 -4.11 1.37
C THR A 172 -13.16 -2.98 0.54
N PHE A 173 -13.19 -1.74 1.01
CA PHE A 173 -12.62 -0.62 0.25
C PHE A 173 -11.11 -0.74 0.08
N ALA A 174 -10.38 -1.20 1.09
CA ALA A 174 -8.95 -1.49 0.96
C ALA A 174 -8.69 -2.57 -0.10
N SER A 175 -9.49 -3.63 -0.10
CA SER A 175 -9.40 -4.73 -1.08
C SER A 175 -9.74 -4.28 -2.50
N LEU A 176 -10.69 -3.37 -2.65
CA LEU A 176 -11.05 -2.74 -3.94
C LEU A 176 -10.03 -1.65 -4.40
N CYS A 177 -8.98 -1.42 -3.62
CA CYS A 177 -7.77 -0.74 -4.06
C CYS A 177 -6.67 -1.76 -4.42
N ARG A 178 -6.51 -2.81 -3.59
CA ARG A 178 -5.47 -3.84 -3.67
C ARG A 178 -6.05 -5.17 -3.23
N LEU A 179 -6.37 -6.05 -4.18
CA LEU A 179 -7.05 -7.32 -3.93
C LEU A 179 -6.38 -8.22 -2.87
N PRO A 180 -5.04 -8.35 -2.78
CA PRO A 180 -4.39 -9.16 -1.76
C PRO A 180 -4.78 -8.79 -0.33
N ILE A 181 -5.10 -7.52 -0.05
CA ILE A 181 -5.48 -7.04 1.30
C ILE A 181 -6.74 -7.74 1.82
N PHE A 182 -7.61 -8.27 0.93
CA PHE A 182 -8.77 -9.06 1.35
C PHE A 182 -8.37 -10.23 2.26
N LEU A 183 -7.22 -10.85 2.06
CA LEU A 183 -6.73 -11.92 2.91
C LEU A 183 -6.35 -11.47 4.33
N GLY A 184 -6.31 -10.18 4.58
CA GLY A 184 -6.29 -9.63 5.95
C GLY A 184 -7.48 -10.07 6.80
N ILE A 185 -8.57 -10.54 6.18
CA ILE A 185 -9.73 -11.15 6.83
C ILE A 185 -9.32 -12.28 7.81
N VAL A 186 -8.20 -12.97 7.52
CA VAL A 186 -7.66 -14.03 8.37
C VAL A 186 -7.40 -13.52 9.80
N PHE A 187 -6.82 -12.33 9.95
CA PHE A 187 -6.61 -11.71 11.26
C PHE A 187 -7.94 -11.56 12.02
N TYR A 188 -8.96 -11.00 11.39
CA TYR A 188 -10.25 -10.71 12.03
C TYR A 188 -11.00 -12.00 12.39
N ILE A 189 -10.94 -13.02 11.54
CA ILE A 189 -11.54 -14.33 11.83
C ILE A 189 -10.92 -14.93 13.09
N PHE A 190 -9.59 -14.95 13.20
CA PHE A 190 -8.92 -15.49 14.38
C PHE A 190 -9.19 -14.67 15.65
N GLU A 191 -9.31 -13.35 15.56
CA GLU A 191 -9.64 -12.48 16.70
C GLU A 191 -11.09 -12.61 17.14
N LEU A 192 -12.02 -12.75 16.20
CA LEU A 192 -13.47 -12.72 16.46
C LEU A 192 -14.11 -14.10 16.58
N ARG A 193 -13.40 -15.20 16.29
CA ARG A 193 -13.97 -16.58 16.23
C ARG A 193 -14.77 -16.99 17.46
N LYS A 194 -14.44 -16.48 18.65
CA LYS A 194 -15.17 -16.73 19.91
C LYS A 194 -16.32 -15.74 20.16
N GLN A 195 -16.51 -14.76 19.28
CA GLN A 195 -17.49 -13.67 19.38
C GLN A 195 -18.37 -13.66 18.13
N LYS A 196 -19.19 -14.73 17.94
CA LYS A 196 -19.97 -14.99 16.71
C LYS A 196 -20.75 -13.77 16.21
N GLY A 197 -21.44 -13.04 17.09
CA GLY A 197 -22.24 -11.87 16.69
C GLY A 197 -21.39 -10.73 16.10
N ARG A 198 -20.18 -10.53 16.62
CA ARG A 198 -19.21 -9.56 16.07
C ARG A 198 -18.62 -10.05 14.77
N LEU A 199 -18.25 -11.34 14.71
CA LEU A 199 -17.71 -11.94 13.50
C LEU A 199 -18.71 -11.83 12.34
N ASN A 200 -19.98 -12.16 12.55
CA ASN A 200 -20.98 -12.07 11.50
C ASN A 200 -21.12 -10.65 10.95
N LYS A 201 -21.19 -9.62 11.84
CA LYS A 201 -21.25 -8.21 11.42
C LYS A 201 -20.02 -7.83 10.57
N PHE A 202 -18.82 -8.25 10.99
CA PHE A 202 -17.59 -8.00 10.24
C PHE A 202 -17.62 -8.70 8.86
N ILE A 203 -18.00 -9.98 8.82
CA ILE A 203 -18.04 -10.78 7.58
C ILE A 203 -19.03 -10.18 6.57
N ILE A 204 -20.22 -9.75 7.01
CA ILE A 204 -21.19 -9.08 6.13
C ILE A 204 -20.55 -7.84 5.46
N GLY A 205 -19.85 -6.99 6.23
CA GLY A 205 -19.16 -5.83 5.66
C GLY A 205 -18.01 -6.21 4.73
N ALA A 206 -17.23 -7.23 5.08
CA ALA A 206 -16.04 -7.64 4.32
C ALA A 206 -16.39 -8.36 3.00
N LEU A 207 -17.46 -9.17 2.99
CA LEU A 207 -17.85 -9.91 1.80
C LEU A 207 -18.47 -9.05 0.70
N LEU A 208 -18.81 -7.79 0.98
CA LEU A 208 -19.25 -6.84 -0.07
C LEU A 208 -18.18 -6.62 -1.15
N CYS A 209 -16.91 -6.90 -0.86
CA CYS A 209 -15.85 -6.87 -1.85
C CYS A 209 -16.16 -7.79 -3.05
N VAL A 210 -16.66 -8.98 -2.80
CA VAL A 210 -16.86 -10.03 -3.80
C VAL A 210 -17.89 -9.60 -4.87
N PRO A 211 -19.15 -9.28 -4.53
CA PRO A 211 -20.14 -8.87 -5.54
C PRO A 211 -19.74 -7.58 -6.26
N ILE A 212 -19.11 -6.63 -5.59
CA ILE A 212 -18.66 -5.38 -6.22
C ILE A 212 -17.62 -5.69 -7.30
N MET A 213 -16.61 -6.54 -7.01
CA MET A 213 -15.61 -6.93 -8.01
C MET A 213 -16.21 -7.75 -9.15
N PHE A 214 -17.13 -8.68 -8.85
CA PHE A 214 -17.79 -9.50 -9.87
C PHE A 214 -18.62 -8.64 -10.83
N ILE A 215 -19.41 -7.70 -10.30
CA ILE A 215 -20.19 -6.75 -11.13
C ILE A 215 -19.25 -5.87 -11.95
N TYR A 216 -18.19 -5.32 -11.34
CA TYR A 216 -17.22 -4.46 -12.03
C TYR A 216 -16.50 -5.18 -13.17
N ASN A 217 -16.11 -6.44 -12.97
CA ASN A 217 -15.49 -7.27 -14.00
C ASN A 217 -16.49 -7.63 -15.11
N TRP A 218 -17.70 -8.07 -14.74
CA TRP A 218 -18.73 -8.45 -15.67
C TRP A 218 -19.13 -7.28 -16.61
N LEU A 219 -19.31 -6.10 -16.05
CA LEU A 219 -19.65 -4.89 -16.81
C LEU A 219 -18.56 -4.47 -17.80
N ARG A 220 -17.28 -4.77 -17.50
CA ARG A 220 -16.15 -4.43 -18.37
C ARG A 220 -15.85 -5.48 -19.42
N PHE A 221 -15.90 -6.75 -19.03
CA PHE A 221 -15.33 -7.87 -19.76
C PHE A 221 -16.32 -9.02 -20.02
N GLY A 222 -17.56 -8.92 -19.57
CA GLY A 222 -18.56 -9.98 -19.70
C GLY A 222 -18.32 -11.22 -18.82
N GLY A 223 -17.28 -11.24 -18.00
CA GLY A 223 -16.92 -12.37 -17.12
C GLY A 223 -16.58 -11.92 -15.72
N ILE A 224 -17.19 -12.54 -14.69
CA ILE A 224 -17.01 -12.15 -13.27
C ILE A 224 -15.57 -12.35 -12.77
N PHE A 225 -14.82 -13.31 -13.34
CA PHE A 225 -13.42 -13.59 -13.02
C PHE A 225 -12.42 -12.92 -13.97
N HIS A 226 -12.90 -12.26 -15.01
CA HIS A 226 -12.06 -11.60 -15.98
C HIS A 226 -11.62 -10.22 -15.49
N THR A 227 -10.41 -10.13 -14.95
CA THR A 227 -9.88 -8.89 -14.36
C THR A 227 -9.13 -8.00 -15.33
N GLY A 228 -8.71 -8.53 -16.51
CA GLY A 228 -7.82 -7.86 -17.45
C GLY A 228 -6.32 -7.99 -17.11
N TYR A 229 -5.96 -8.45 -15.93
CA TYR A 229 -4.55 -8.58 -15.55
C TYR A 229 -3.81 -9.70 -16.31
N ILE A 230 -4.50 -10.77 -16.67
CA ILE A 230 -3.90 -11.87 -17.45
C ILE A 230 -3.54 -11.41 -18.86
N GLU A 231 -4.35 -10.57 -19.46
CA GLU A 231 -4.10 -9.97 -20.78
C GLU A 231 -2.87 -9.05 -20.73
N VAL A 232 -2.79 -8.19 -19.73
CA VAL A 232 -1.62 -7.34 -19.50
C VAL A 232 -0.37 -8.19 -19.26
N TYR A 233 -0.45 -9.24 -18.41
CA TYR A 233 0.66 -10.16 -18.22
C TYR A 233 1.12 -10.79 -19.54
N LYS A 234 0.19 -11.27 -20.36
CA LYS A 234 0.49 -11.87 -21.68
C LYS A 234 1.14 -10.89 -22.64
N SER A 235 0.79 -9.61 -22.59
CA SER A 235 1.40 -8.59 -23.45
C SER A 235 2.88 -8.34 -23.16
N TYR A 236 3.36 -8.70 -21.98
CA TYR A 236 4.78 -8.62 -21.63
C TYR A 236 5.60 -9.86 -22.00
N LEU A 237 4.95 -10.99 -22.32
CA LEU A 237 5.66 -12.20 -22.73
C LEU A 237 6.41 -11.95 -24.05
N GLY A 238 7.69 -12.34 -24.10
CA GLY A 238 8.54 -12.12 -25.27
C GLY A 238 9.16 -10.72 -25.39
N THR A 239 8.83 -9.80 -24.48
CA THR A 239 9.47 -8.48 -24.40
C THR A 239 10.71 -8.51 -23.46
N ALA A 240 11.47 -7.40 -23.41
CA ALA A 240 12.55 -7.26 -22.44
C ALA A 240 12.11 -7.40 -20.98
N TYR A 241 10.84 -7.22 -20.68
CA TYR A 241 10.25 -7.41 -19.35
C TYR A 241 9.98 -8.88 -19.01
N SER A 242 10.09 -9.79 -19.99
CA SER A 242 9.82 -11.23 -19.80
C SER A 242 10.81 -11.92 -18.87
N ILE A 243 11.96 -11.35 -18.58
CA ILE A 243 12.95 -11.89 -17.60
C ILE A 243 12.30 -12.18 -16.23
N PHE A 244 11.25 -11.44 -15.87
CA PHE A 244 10.53 -11.58 -14.59
C PHE A 244 9.26 -12.43 -14.71
N HIS A 245 8.94 -12.99 -15.88
CA HIS A 245 7.65 -13.58 -16.20
C HIS A 245 7.72 -15.08 -16.49
N ASN A 246 8.79 -15.75 -16.05
CA ASN A 246 9.13 -17.10 -16.50
C ASN A 246 8.18 -18.21 -16.01
N PHE A 247 7.37 -17.95 -14.96
CA PHE A 247 6.63 -19.02 -14.29
C PHE A 247 5.11 -18.91 -14.38
N GLY A 248 4.56 -17.78 -14.83
CA GLY A 248 3.12 -17.53 -14.86
C GLY A 248 2.69 -16.37 -13.96
N TYR A 249 1.44 -15.89 -14.14
CA TYR A 249 0.92 -14.70 -13.47
C TYR A 249 0.92 -14.83 -11.94
N LEU A 250 0.51 -15.98 -11.41
CA LEU A 250 0.60 -16.36 -10.00
C LEU A 250 1.22 -17.76 -9.91
N ASP A 251 2.41 -17.87 -9.34
CA ASP A 251 3.13 -19.14 -9.25
C ASP A 251 4.00 -19.20 -7.99
N ILE A 252 4.06 -20.36 -7.37
CA ILE A 252 4.86 -20.59 -6.15
C ILE A 252 6.36 -20.37 -6.38
N ARG A 253 6.84 -20.54 -7.60
CA ARG A 253 8.25 -20.32 -8.00
C ARG A 253 8.65 -18.85 -7.98
N ASN A 254 7.69 -17.92 -7.88
CA ASN A 254 7.95 -16.49 -7.70
C ASN A 254 8.31 -16.12 -6.23
N ILE A 255 7.91 -16.96 -5.26
CA ILE A 255 8.09 -16.69 -3.82
C ILE A 255 9.55 -16.42 -3.44
N PRO A 256 10.58 -17.20 -3.88
CA PRO A 256 11.96 -16.95 -3.49
C PRO A 256 12.46 -15.56 -3.90
N LEU A 257 12.12 -15.09 -5.10
CA LEU A 257 12.51 -13.76 -5.58
C LEU A 257 11.86 -12.65 -4.76
N HIS A 258 10.55 -12.76 -4.49
CA HIS A 258 9.84 -11.78 -3.66
C HIS A 258 10.36 -11.74 -2.23
N PHE A 259 10.58 -12.92 -1.64
CA PHE A 259 11.12 -13.04 -0.28
C PHE A 259 12.53 -12.44 -0.18
N PHE A 260 13.40 -12.72 -1.16
CA PHE A 260 14.73 -12.12 -1.23
C PHE A 260 14.65 -10.60 -1.38
N THR A 261 13.80 -10.10 -2.29
CA THR A 261 13.63 -8.66 -2.50
C THR A 261 13.08 -7.98 -1.25
N PHE A 262 12.11 -8.60 -0.58
CA PHE A 262 11.51 -8.07 0.65
C PHE A 262 12.52 -7.95 1.79
N LEU A 263 13.36 -8.97 2.01
CA LEU A 263 14.25 -9.03 3.18
C LEU A 263 15.67 -8.57 2.89
N PHE A 264 16.27 -9.01 1.77
CA PHE A 264 17.71 -9.07 1.60
C PHE A 264 18.24 -8.33 0.37
N MET A 265 17.41 -7.83 -0.56
CA MET A 265 17.91 -7.16 -1.77
C MET A 265 18.82 -5.99 -1.39
N PRO A 266 20.13 -6.03 -1.75
CA PRO A 266 21.07 -4.99 -1.39
C PRO A 266 20.99 -3.77 -2.32
N PRO A 267 21.60 -2.63 -1.94
CA PRO A 267 21.91 -1.56 -2.90
C PRO A 267 22.88 -2.05 -3.97
N LEU A 268 22.93 -1.33 -5.08
CA LEU A 268 23.87 -1.57 -6.17
C LEU A 268 25.10 -0.67 -6.03
N ILE A 269 26.24 -1.16 -6.50
CA ILE A 269 27.45 -0.34 -6.65
C ILE A 269 27.62 -0.06 -8.15
N LYS A 270 27.51 1.21 -8.54
CA LYS A 270 27.70 1.68 -9.92
C LYS A 270 28.74 2.79 -9.93
N ASN A 271 29.80 2.62 -10.70
CA ASN A 271 30.89 3.62 -10.84
C ASN A 271 31.44 4.09 -9.47
N GLY A 272 31.60 3.18 -8.52
CA GLY A 272 32.08 3.49 -7.17
C GLY A 272 31.03 4.15 -6.23
N LEU A 273 29.82 4.39 -6.71
CA LEU A 273 28.73 4.97 -5.91
C LEU A 273 27.74 3.89 -5.47
N ILE A 274 27.26 4.01 -4.23
CA ILE A 274 26.17 3.18 -3.72
C ILE A 274 24.86 3.80 -4.16
N THR A 275 24.05 3.05 -4.94
CA THR A 275 22.77 3.49 -5.49
C THR A 275 21.68 2.49 -5.11
N PRO A 276 20.39 2.90 -5.04
CA PRO A 276 19.32 1.95 -4.83
C PRO A 276 19.15 1.00 -6.01
N SER A 277 18.73 -0.23 -5.72
CA SER A 277 18.34 -1.19 -6.75
C SER A 277 16.97 -0.83 -7.32
N PRO A 278 16.78 -0.80 -8.66
CA PRO A 278 15.48 -0.54 -9.28
C PRO A 278 14.47 -1.68 -9.07
N TYR A 279 14.93 -2.84 -8.65
CA TYR A 279 14.07 -4.00 -8.31
C TYR A 279 13.47 -3.93 -6.90
N GLY A 280 13.79 -2.89 -6.15
CA GLY A 280 13.49 -2.72 -4.75
C GLY A 280 14.70 -2.96 -3.86
N MET A 281 14.55 -2.66 -2.57
CA MET A 281 15.57 -2.94 -1.56
C MET A 281 14.94 -3.61 -0.35
N GLY A 282 15.69 -4.54 0.25
CA GLY A 282 15.25 -5.32 1.40
C GLY A 282 15.16 -4.48 2.68
N ILE A 283 14.22 -4.85 3.55
CA ILE A 283 13.99 -4.15 4.83
C ILE A 283 15.24 -4.16 5.73
N LEU A 284 16.12 -5.13 5.57
CA LEU A 284 17.40 -5.19 6.29
C LEU A 284 18.22 -3.90 6.07
N PHE A 285 18.19 -3.34 4.87
CA PHE A 285 18.97 -2.17 4.49
C PHE A 285 18.24 -0.85 4.69
N ILE A 286 16.90 -0.82 4.43
CA ILE A 286 16.18 0.44 4.38
C ILE A 286 15.19 0.64 5.54
N THR A 287 14.82 -0.43 6.26
CA THR A 287 13.79 -0.36 7.30
C THR A 287 14.12 -1.32 8.46
N PRO A 288 15.37 -1.33 8.99
CA PRO A 288 15.81 -2.35 9.94
C PRO A 288 14.99 -2.38 11.23
N LEU A 289 14.35 -1.30 11.66
CA LEU A 289 13.45 -1.31 12.81
C LEU A 289 12.26 -2.29 12.63
N LEU A 290 11.80 -2.52 11.41
CA LEU A 290 10.67 -3.40 11.12
C LEU A 290 11.01 -4.88 11.41
N LEU A 291 12.27 -5.27 11.39
CA LEU A 291 12.71 -6.63 11.73
C LEU A 291 12.20 -7.07 13.11
N ILE A 292 12.06 -6.14 14.06
CA ILE A 292 11.52 -6.42 15.38
C ILE A 292 10.10 -6.99 15.33
N ALA A 293 9.31 -6.60 14.33
CA ALA A 293 7.95 -7.12 14.14
C ALA A 293 7.93 -8.53 13.53
N LEU A 294 9.02 -8.97 12.90
CA LEU A 294 9.12 -10.27 12.21
C LEU A 294 9.77 -11.36 13.05
N ILE A 295 10.54 -11.00 14.09
CA ILE A 295 11.26 -11.97 14.91
C ILE A 295 10.30 -12.70 15.87
N PRO A 296 10.25 -14.05 15.85
CA PRO A 296 9.53 -14.82 16.87
C PRO A 296 10.24 -14.73 18.22
N PRO A 297 9.58 -15.11 19.35
CA PRO A 297 8.24 -15.70 19.42
C PRO A 297 7.12 -14.64 19.39
N PHE A 298 5.95 -15.04 18.88
CA PHE A 298 4.72 -14.25 18.97
C PHE A 298 3.96 -14.69 20.23
N ASN A 299 4.29 -14.08 21.38
CA ASN A 299 3.84 -14.55 22.71
C ASN A 299 2.39 -14.22 23.02
N LYS A 300 1.83 -13.14 22.43
CA LYS A 300 0.45 -12.73 22.66
C LYS A 300 -0.45 -13.24 21.52
N GLY A 301 -1.66 -13.68 21.87
CA GLY A 301 -2.62 -14.15 20.87
C GLY A 301 -2.86 -13.14 19.75
N LEU A 302 -2.93 -11.83 20.10
CA LEU A 302 -3.06 -10.74 19.15
C LEU A 302 -1.88 -10.67 18.17
N GLU A 303 -0.62 -10.73 18.64
CA GLU A 303 0.57 -10.69 17.78
C GLU A 303 0.57 -11.86 16.80
N LYS A 304 0.23 -13.07 17.27
CA LYS A 304 0.12 -14.27 16.43
C LYS A 304 -0.94 -14.10 15.32
N ASN A 305 -2.08 -13.52 15.65
CA ASN A 305 -3.15 -13.32 14.68
C ASN A 305 -2.84 -12.20 13.68
N LEU A 306 -2.19 -11.10 14.12
CA LEU A 306 -1.66 -10.07 13.24
C LEU A 306 -0.62 -10.64 12.27
N PHE A 307 0.29 -11.48 12.76
CA PHE A 307 1.29 -12.14 11.91
C PHE A 307 0.65 -13.10 10.90
N ARG A 308 -0.39 -13.85 11.30
CA ARG A 308 -1.16 -14.70 10.36
C ARG A 308 -1.82 -13.89 9.26
N GLY A 309 -2.44 -12.73 9.60
CA GLY A 309 -3.01 -11.83 8.62
C GLY A 309 -1.95 -11.25 7.68
N SER A 310 -0.79 -10.83 8.20
CA SER A 310 0.35 -10.38 7.40
C SER A 310 0.84 -11.45 6.45
N LEU A 311 1.00 -12.67 6.94
CA LEU A 311 1.48 -13.80 6.13
C LEU A 311 0.48 -14.17 5.03
N ALA A 312 -0.81 -14.15 5.32
CA ALA A 312 -1.84 -14.46 4.33
C ALA A 312 -1.83 -13.46 3.15
N ILE A 313 -1.66 -12.16 3.43
CA ILE A 313 -1.52 -11.14 2.39
C ILE A 313 -0.20 -11.32 1.64
N ALA A 314 0.92 -11.43 2.37
CA ALA A 314 2.25 -11.53 1.78
C ALA A 314 2.41 -12.75 0.87
N LEU A 315 1.79 -13.89 1.21
CA LEU A 315 1.85 -15.10 0.38
C LEU A 315 1.25 -14.86 -1.01
N VAL A 316 0.12 -14.15 -1.12
CA VAL A 316 -0.47 -13.85 -2.43
C VAL A 316 0.36 -12.83 -3.19
N ASP A 317 0.87 -11.80 -2.52
CA ASP A 317 1.79 -10.85 -3.15
C ASP A 317 3.06 -11.55 -3.67
N PHE A 318 3.55 -12.55 -2.95
CA PHE A 318 4.75 -13.31 -3.33
C PHE A 318 4.51 -14.32 -4.46
N LEU A 319 3.26 -14.69 -4.74
CA LEU A 319 2.92 -15.51 -5.90
C LEU A 319 2.93 -14.71 -7.21
N HIS A 320 2.88 -13.37 -7.14
CA HIS A 320 2.79 -12.51 -8.32
C HIS A 320 4.05 -12.60 -9.18
N TYR A 321 3.89 -12.55 -10.52
CA TYR A 321 4.98 -12.74 -11.48
C TYR A 321 6.14 -11.71 -11.35
N ALA A 322 5.86 -10.51 -10.86
CA ALA A 322 6.84 -9.45 -10.75
C ALA A 322 6.88 -8.85 -9.34
N GLN A 323 8.09 -8.80 -8.75
CA GLN A 323 8.32 -8.15 -7.46
C GLN A 323 8.21 -6.62 -7.51
N GLY A 324 8.09 -6.06 -8.70
CA GLY A 324 8.07 -4.64 -9.01
C GLY A 324 9.30 -4.20 -9.81
N TRP A 325 9.15 -3.08 -10.50
CA TRP A 325 10.17 -2.49 -11.35
C TRP A 325 10.25 -0.99 -11.09
N VAL A 326 11.44 -0.41 -11.16
CA VAL A 326 11.68 1.02 -10.90
C VAL A 326 11.04 1.44 -9.58
N GLN A 327 11.45 0.78 -8.50
CA GLN A 327 10.93 1.01 -7.16
C GLN A 327 12.06 1.16 -6.13
N PHE A 328 11.91 2.12 -5.22
CA PHE A 328 12.71 2.17 -4.00
C PHE A 328 11.98 1.43 -2.89
N GLY A 329 12.62 0.37 -2.37
CA GLY A 329 12.01 -0.54 -1.41
C GLY A 329 11.00 -1.52 -2.05
N TYR A 330 10.56 -2.51 -1.28
CA TYR A 330 9.59 -3.51 -1.70
C TYR A 330 8.17 -2.99 -1.45
N ARG A 331 7.50 -2.45 -2.49
CA ARG A 331 6.20 -1.76 -2.35
C ARG A 331 5.06 -2.62 -1.83
N PHE A 332 5.04 -3.93 -2.12
CA PHE A 332 3.99 -4.83 -1.64
C PHE A 332 3.98 -4.97 -0.10
N LEU A 333 5.08 -4.60 0.57
CA LEU A 333 5.09 -4.46 2.03
C LEU A 333 3.93 -3.60 2.54
N LEU A 334 3.51 -2.57 1.79
CA LEU A 334 2.44 -1.65 2.18
C LEU A 334 1.10 -2.36 2.40
N ASP A 335 0.84 -3.49 1.73
CA ASP A 335 -0.41 -4.23 1.82
C ASP A 335 -0.57 -4.93 3.19
N PHE A 336 0.53 -5.29 3.86
CA PHE A 336 0.51 -5.94 5.18
C PHE A 336 1.25 -5.14 6.28
N LEU A 337 1.83 -4.00 5.95
CA LEU A 337 2.53 -3.12 6.88
C LEU A 337 1.67 -2.69 8.10
N PRO A 338 0.36 -2.37 7.98
CA PRO A 338 -0.44 -2.00 9.14
C PRO A 338 -0.47 -3.04 10.25
N PHE A 339 -0.47 -4.33 9.92
CA PHE A 339 -0.38 -5.40 10.93
C PHE A 339 1.00 -5.43 11.60
N LEU A 340 2.07 -5.31 10.81
CA LEU A 340 3.44 -5.28 11.35
C LEU A 340 3.68 -4.06 12.23
N LEU A 341 3.10 -2.90 11.91
CA LEU A 341 3.20 -1.71 12.75
C LEU A 341 2.52 -1.90 14.11
N ILE A 342 1.41 -2.62 14.18
CA ILE A 342 0.77 -2.95 15.47
C ILE A 342 1.66 -3.88 16.27
N ILE A 343 2.24 -4.94 15.66
CA ILE A 343 3.18 -5.83 16.35
C ILE A 343 4.38 -5.02 16.85
N LEU A 344 4.92 -4.15 16.00
CA LEU A 344 6.03 -3.28 16.38
C LEU A 344 5.63 -2.36 17.54
N ALA A 345 4.43 -1.76 17.54
CA ALA A 345 3.96 -0.89 18.61
C ALA A 345 3.80 -1.61 19.96
N ILE A 346 3.42 -2.88 19.95
CA ILE A 346 3.34 -3.72 21.16
C ILE A 346 4.74 -4.01 21.71
N ARG A 347 5.74 -4.18 20.86
CA ARG A 347 7.11 -4.58 21.20
C ARG A 347 8.04 -3.39 21.44
N PHE A 348 7.73 -2.25 20.82
CA PHE A 348 8.60 -1.08 20.83
C PHE A 348 8.75 -0.52 22.25
N LYS A 349 10.00 -0.43 22.68
CA LYS A 349 10.42 0.29 23.89
C LYS A 349 11.42 1.35 23.45
N PRO A 350 11.36 2.60 23.95
CA PRO A 350 12.27 3.67 23.53
C PRO A 350 13.69 3.49 24.14
N LYS A 351 14.28 2.30 23.95
CA LYS A 351 15.67 2.00 24.27
C LYS A 351 16.59 2.51 23.16
N LYS A 352 17.85 2.80 23.50
CA LYS A 352 18.87 3.32 22.56
C LYS A 352 18.92 2.56 21.25
N ILE A 353 18.89 1.22 21.29
CA ILE A 353 18.95 0.39 20.07
C ILE A 353 17.73 0.60 19.16
N TYR A 354 16.51 0.72 19.69
CA TYR A 354 15.31 0.95 18.87
C TYR A 354 15.30 2.35 18.25
N ILE A 355 15.77 3.34 19.00
CA ILE A 355 15.93 4.70 18.47
C ILE A 355 17.01 4.72 17.37
N LEU A 356 18.12 4.04 17.58
CA LEU A 356 19.17 3.91 16.55
C LEU A 356 18.63 3.27 15.27
N LEU A 357 17.91 2.14 15.36
CA LEU A 357 17.30 1.48 14.21
C LEU A 357 16.25 2.38 13.52
N LEU A 358 15.50 3.17 14.27
CA LEU A 358 14.57 4.17 13.72
C LEU A 358 15.33 5.23 12.92
N VAL A 359 16.39 5.81 13.49
CA VAL A 359 17.21 6.83 12.83
C VAL A 359 17.84 6.28 11.55
N ILE A 360 18.42 5.07 11.61
CA ILE A 360 18.98 4.39 10.43
C ILE A 360 17.89 4.20 9.35
N SER A 361 16.69 3.74 9.74
CA SER A 361 15.59 3.56 8.79
C SER A 361 15.19 4.88 8.11
N VAL A 362 15.07 5.97 8.87
CA VAL A 362 14.76 7.29 8.33
C VAL A 362 15.86 7.78 7.40
N ALA A 363 17.12 7.71 7.83
CA ALA A 363 18.27 8.13 7.02
C ALA A 363 18.38 7.34 5.70
N ALA A 364 18.21 6.01 5.75
CA ALA A 364 18.25 5.16 4.56
C ALA A 364 17.11 5.49 3.57
N ASN A 365 15.91 5.78 4.08
CA ASN A 365 14.79 6.17 3.22
C ASN A 365 14.98 7.58 2.63
N PHE A 366 15.49 8.55 3.37
CA PHE A 366 15.86 9.86 2.80
C PHE A 366 16.91 9.73 1.70
N TRP A 367 17.97 8.95 1.94
CA TRP A 367 18.99 8.64 0.93
C TRP A 367 18.38 8.03 -0.32
N GLY A 368 17.55 6.98 -0.17
CA GLY A 368 16.97 6.27 -1.29
C GLY A 368 15.95 7.09 -2.07
N VAL A 369 15.10 7.86 -1.40
CA VAL A 369 14.14 8.77 -2.05
C VAL A 369 14.88 9.84 -2.86
N ASN A 370 15.95 10.45 -2.33
CA ASN A 370 16.75 11.42 -3.07
C ASN A 370 17.41 10.78 -4.31
N TRP A 371 17.94 9.56 -4.20
CA TRP A 371 18.48 8.84 -5.34
C TRP A 371 17.41 8.51 -6.38
N ALA A 372 16.25 8.02 -5.95
CA ALA A 372 15.15 7.67 -6.85
C ALA A 372 14.68 8.89 -7.66
N ILE A 373 14.58 10.07 -7.02
CA ILE A 373 14.28 11.34 -7.70
C ILE A 373 15.37 11.70 -8.72
N LYS A 374 16.66 11.61 -8.35
CA LYS A 374 17.80 11.89 -9.25
C LYS A 374 17.84 10.95 -10.45
N LEU A 375 17.49 9.67 -10.24
CA LEU A 375 17.42 8.66 -11.30
C LEU A 375 16.16 8.79 -12.18
N GLY A 376 15.24 9.65 -11.80
CA GLY A 376 14.02 9.92 -12.56
C GLY A 376 12.96 8.81 -12.45
N TRP A 377 12.95 8.11 -11.34
CA TRP A 377 12.01 7.02 -11.05
C TRP A 377 10.58 7.51 -10.82
#